data_1d1bad3d43680a25946f983aab78cb0d
#
_entry.id   1d1bad3d43680a25946f983aab78cb0d
#
_cell.length_a   1.000
_cell.length_b   1.000
_cell.length_c   1.000
_cell.angle_alpha   90.00
_cell.angle_beta   90.00
_cell.angle_gamma   90.00
#
_symmetry.space_group_name_H-M   'P 1'
#
loop_
_entity.id
_entity.type
_entity.pdbx_description
1 polymer ?
#
loop_
_entity_poly.entity_id
_entity_poly.type
_entity_poly.pdbx_seq_one_letter_code
_entity_poly.pdbx_strand_id
1 'polypeptide(L)'
;PWDHASGAGFQAVQGQIAIGSGGLFGHGLGASIQKIFYVPEAHTDFILAVIGEELGLAGILGLLFLYGIIGYAGLRTARNAKGAYARLLAAGLTSLILCQALLNIYAVLGLAPLTGVPLPFISSGSTSLIVMLAAMGLLLNVAAGGSAHLREVRPRERSAADRDRSRRDRRARSAGARGRRRAAG
;
A
#
# COMPACT_ATOMS: atom_id res chain seq x y z
N PRO A 1 5.53 30.50 1.44
CA PRO A 1 6.77 30.21 2.17
C PRO A 1 7.77 31.39 2.09
N TRP A 2 7.83 32.13 0.99
CA TRP A 2 8.78 33.23 0.79
C TRP A 2 8.59 34.41 1.75
N ASP A 3 7.36 34.69 2.20
CA ASP A 3 7.05 35.75 3.16
C ASP A 3 7.57 35.48 4.57
N HIS A 4 7.92 34.21 4.88
CA HIS A 4 8.45 33.76 6.17
C HIS A 4 9.74 32.94 6.01
N ALA A 5 10.60 33.37 5.08
CA ALA A 5 11.82 32.62 4.71
C ALA A 5 12.84 32.44 5.84
N SER A 6 12.79 33.28 6.88
CA SER A 6 13.66 33.19 8.07
C SER A 6 13.07 32.41 9.25
N GLY A 7 11.83 31.87 9.12
CA GLY A 7 11.11 31.17 10.19
C GLY A 7 10.56 29.82 9.74
N ALA A 8 9.27 29.61 9.97
CA ALA A 8 8.59 28.33 9.66
C ALA A 8 8.68 27.88 8.19
N GLY A 9 8.90 28.83 7.26
CA GLY A 9 9.08 28.55 5.83
C GLY A 9 10.52 28.25 5.40
N PHE A 10 11.51 28.36 6.30
CA PHE A 10 12.94 28.21 5.96
C PHE A 10 13.23 26.89 5.24
N GLN A 11 12.77 25.77 5.78
CA GLN A 11 13.00 24.45 5.20
C GLN A 11 12.36 24.29 3.80
N ALA A 12 11.15 24.84 3.59
CA ALA A 12 10.48 24.81 2.29
C ALA A 12 11.24 25.63 1.24
N VAL A 13 11.70 26.84 1.62
CA VAL A 13 12.47 27.70 0.73
C VAL A 13 13.80 27.06 0.36
N GLN A 14 14.50 26.48 1.33
CA GLN A 14 15.75 25.76 1.08
C GLN A 14 15.56 24.53 0.18
N GLY A 15 14.47 23.77 0.36
CA GLY A 15 14.11 22.66 -0.51
C GLY A 15 13.86 23.10 -1.96
N GLN A 16 13.18 24.24 -2.16
CA GLN A 16 12.94 24.81 -3.49
C GLN A 16 14.25 25.32 -4.14
N ILE A 17 15.12 25.95 -3.36
CA ILE A 17 16.46 26.39 -3.83
C ILE A 17 17.29 25.17 -4.24
N ALA A 18 17.27 24.08 -3.43
CA ALA A 18 17.98 22.84 -3.75
C ALA A 18 17.54 22.26 -5.10
N ILE A 19 16.20 22.15 -5.33
CA ILE A 19 15.67 21.67 -6.61
C ILE A 19 16.05 22.61 -7.74
N GLY A 20 15.96 23.93 -7.54
CA GLY A 20 16.30 24.92 -8.56
C GLY A 20 17.79 24.94 -8.91
N SER A 21 18.68 24.70 -7.94
CA SER A 21 20.13 24.68 -8.15
C SER A 21 20.59 23.44 -8.92
N GLY A 22 19.89 22.29 -8.80
CA GLY A 22 20.26 21.05 -9.47
C GLY A 22 20.15 21.08 -11.01
N GLY A 23 19.41 22.01 -11.59
CA GLY A 23 19.26 22.10 -13.06
C GLY A 23 18.74 20.81 -13.70
N LEU A 24 19.19 20.51 -14.95
CA LEU A 24 18.73 19.32 -15.69
C LEU A 24 19.41 18.03 -15.22
N PHE A 25 20.70 18.06 -14.88
CA PHE A 25 21.51 16.86 -14.59
C PHE A 25 22.06 16.81 -13.17
N GLY A 26 21.74 17.79 -12.34
CA GLY A 26 22.24 17.86 -10.95
C GLY A 26 23.73 18.27 -10.85
N HIS A 27 24.20 18.40 -9.62
CA HIS A 27 25.62 18.70 -9.31
C HIS A 27 26.46 17.43 -9.13
N GLY A 28 25.85 16.24 -9.23
CA GLY A 28 26.52 14.95 -9.01
C GLY A 28 26.23 14.35 -7.62
N LEU A 29 26.39 13.04 -7.55
CA LEU A 29 26.14 12.26 -6.34
C LEU A 29 27.10 12.68 -5.22
N GLY A 30 26.57 13.08 -4.07
CA GLY A 30 27.34 13.47 -2.90
C GLY A 30 27.77 14.95 -2.86
N ALA A 31 27.44 15.75 -3.89
CA ALA A 31 27.79 17.18 -3.95
C ALA A 31 26.72 18.11 -3.34
N SER A 32 25.70 17.56 -2.69
CA SER A 32 24.63 18.33 -2.07
C SER A 32 25.15 19.14 -0.86
N ILE A 33 25.10 20.46 -0.96
CA ILE A 33 25.45 21.40 0.10
C ILE A 33 24.35 21.44 1.16
N GLN A 34 23.11 21.28 0.74
CA GLN A 34 21.93 21.28 1.63
C GLN A 34 21.95 20.13 2.64
N LYS A 35 22.49 18.97 2.26
CA LYS A 35 22.63 17.78 3.11
C LYS A 35 23.54 18.03 4.32
N ILE A 36 24.54 18.90 4.19
CA ILE A 36 25.61 19.05 5.18
C ILE A 36 25.30 20.15 6.20
N PHE A 37 24.65 21.25 5.80
CA PHE A 37 24.58 22.46 6.63
C PHE A 37 23.22 23.11 6.85
N TYR A 38 22.19 22.85 6.01
CA TYR A 38 20.98 23.69 6.01
C TYR A 38 19.67 23.01 6.37
N VAL A 39 19.54 21.68 6.24
CA VAL A 39 18.27 20.98 6.50
C VAL A 39 18.46 19.86 7.52
N PRO A 40 18.10 20.09 8.81
CA PRO A 40 18.27 19.08 9.88
C PRO A 40 17.54 17.76 9.60
N GLU A 41 16.39 17.80 8.96
CA GLU A 41 15.54 16.64 8.64
C GLU A 41 15.58 16.26 7.13
N ALA A 42 16.69 16.57 6.45
CA ALA A 42 16.86 16.29 5.01
C ALA A 42 16.69 14.80 4.66
N HIS A 43 17.00 13.91 5.60
CA HIS A 43 16.92 12.45 5.38
C HIS A 43 15.52 11.87 5.50
N THR A 44 14.59 12.60 6.10
CA THR A 44 13.21 12.14 6.32
C THR A 44 12.25 12.74 5.30
N ASP A 45 11.97 14.02 5.39
CA ASP A 45 10.86 14.65 4.66
C ASP A 45 11.31 15.34 3.37
N PHE A 46 12.58 15.80 3.30
CA PHE A 46 13.15 16.56 2.19
C PHE A 46 14.09 15.75 1.27
N ILE A 47 14.05 14.42 1.34
CA ILE A 47 14.90 13.56 0.49
C ILE A 47 14.71 13.85 -1.00
N LEU A 48 13.50 14.27 -1.42
CA LEU A 48 13.21 14.66 -2.81
C LEU A 48 13.99 15.91 -3.22
N ALA A 49 14.18 16.87 -2.30
CA ALA A 49 15.00 18.08 -2.57
C ALA A 49 16.47 17.72 -2.79
N VAL A 50 16.99 16.78 -1.99
CA VAL A 50 18.35 16.26 -2.15
C VAL A 50 18.51 15.53 -3.48
N ILE A 51 17.55 14.70 -3.86
CA ILE A 51 17.53 14.04 -5.18
C ILE A 51 17.49 15.08 -6.31
N GLY A 52 16.72 16.16 -6.16
CA GLY A 52 16.63 17.26 -7.10
C GLY A 52 17.95 18.04 -7.23
N GLU A 53 18.71 18.22 -6.14
CA GLU A 53 20.01 18.86 -6.17
C GLU A 53 21.11 17.97 -6.78
N GLU A 54 21.17 16.69 -6.39
CA GLU A 54 22.22 15.75 -6.83
C GLU A 54 22.01 15.24 -8.26
N LEU A 55 20.77 14.84 -8.62
CA LEU A 55 20.39 14.23 -9.90
C LEU A 55 19.61 15.17 -10.82
N GLY A 56 19.27 16.35 -10.34
CA GLY A 56 18.51 17.33 -11.10
C GLY A 56 17.10 16.90 -11.46
N LEU A 57 16.58 17.51 -12.52
CA LEU A 57 15.25 17.22 -13.04
C LEU A 57 15.14 15.76 -13.53
N ALA A 58 16.21 15.19 -14.06
CA ALA A 58 16.24 13.80 -14.51
C ALA A 58 15.98 12.82 -13.36
N GLY A 59 16.54 13.08 -12.15
CA GLY A 59 16.28 12.27 -10.96
C GLY A 59 14.82 12.34 -10.50
N ILE A 60 14.25 13.54 -10.47
CA ILE A 60 12.84 13.74 -10.12
C ILE A 60 11.91 13.03 -11.10
N LEU A 61 12.17 13.15 -12.41
CA LEU A 61 11.37 12.47 -13.44
C LEU A 61 11.52 10.95 -13.37
N GLY A 62 12.72 10.44 -13.10
CA GLY A 62 12.96 9.02 -12.87
C GLY A 62 12.16 8.49 -11.69
N LEU A 63 12.10 9.24 -10.59
CA LEU A 63 11.32 8.90 -9.42
C LEU A 63 9.82 8.90 -9.70
N LEU A 64 9.30 9.93 -10.37
CA LEU A 64 7.90 10.00 -10.79
C LEU A 64 7.54 8.83 -11.72
N PHE A 65 8.43 8.45 -12.62
CA PHE A 65 8.24 7.30 -13.50
C PHE A 65 8.14 5.98 -12.70
N LEU A 66 8.99 5.79 -11.68
CA LEU A 66 8.91 4.63 -10.78
C LEU A 66 7.57 4.56 -10.03
N TYR A 67 7.10 5.67 -9.46
CA TYR A 67 5.76 5.72 -8.85
C TYR A 67 4.64 5.49 -9.87
N GLY A 68 4.82 5.95 -11.11
CA GLY A 68 3.92 5.66 -12.22
C GLY A 68 3.81 4.16 -12.52
N ILE A 69 4.95 3.44 -12.52
CA ILE A 69 4.99 1.99 -12.67
C ILE A 69 4.27 1.29 -11.51
N ILE A 70 4.53 1.70 -10.27
CA ILE A 70 3.86 1.14 -9.08
C ILE A 70 2.35 1.35 -9.18
N GLY A 71 1.92 2.56 -9.54
CA GLY A 71 0.52 2.91 -9.75
C GLY A 71 -0.14 2.09 -10.85
N TYR A 72 0.50 1.98 -12.00
CA TYR A 72 0.01 1.18 -13.12
C TYR A 72 -0.11 -0.30 -12.75
N ALA A 73 0.94 -0.89 -12.16
CA ALA A 73 0.96 -2.28 -11.74
C ALA A 73 -0.09 -2.57 -10.66
N GLY A 74 -0.22 -1.69 -9.67
CA GLY A 74 -1.19 -1.81 -8.58
C GLY A 74 -2.64 -1.72 -9.08
N LEU A 75 -2.96 -0.75 -9.94
CA LEU A 75 -4.29 -0.62 -10.54
C LEU A 75 -4.61 -1.79 -11.48
N ARG A 76 -3.63 -2.28 -12.24
CA ARG A 76 -3.78 -3.49 -13.05
C ARG A 76 -4.07 -4.71 -12.19
N THR A 77 -3.35 -4.86 -11.07
CA THR A 77 -3.61 -5.91 -10.07
C THR A 77 -5.03 -5.81 -9.52
N ALA A 78 -5.46 -4.61 -9.14
CA ALA A 78 -6.82 -4.37 -8.65
C ALA A 78 -7.89 -4.77 -9.68
N ARG A 79 -7.68 -4.45 -10.98
CA ARG A 79 -8.63 -4.83 -12.05
C ARG A 79 -8.70 -6.34 -12.27
N ASN A 80 -7.57 -7.05 -12.15
CA ASN A 80 -7.46 -8.48 -12.43
C ASN A 80 -7.72 -9.36 -11.20
N ALA A 81 -7.83 -8.77 -10.00
CA ALA A 81 -8.04 -9.51 -8.76
C ALA A 81 -9.39 -10.23 -8.74
N LYS A 82 -9.37 -11.50 -8.32
CA LYS A 82 -10.55 -12.34 -8.18
C LYS A 82 -11.22 -12.04 -6.83
N GLY A 83 -12.42 -11.48 -6.88
CA GLY A 83 -13.21 -11.14 -5.69
C GLY A 83 -13.19 -9.64 -5.36
N ALA A 84 -14.32 -9.14 -4.84
CA ALA A 84 -14.51 -7.73 -4.53
C ALA A 84 -13.54 -7.23 -3.46
N TYR A 85 -13.30 -8.04 -2.42
CA TYR A 85 -12.37 -7.71 -1.34
C TYR A 85 -10.94 -7.51 -1.84
N ALA A 86 -10.38 -8.48 -2.59
CA ALA A 86 -9.02 -8.40 -3.11
C ALA A 86 -8.84 -7.19 -4.05
N ARG A 87 -9.86 -6.89 -4.86
CA ARG A 87 -9.88 -5.73 -5.76
C ARG A 87 -9.85 -4.42 -5.01
N LEU A 88 -10.71 -4.26 -3.98
CA LEU A 88 -10.76 -3.06 -3.16
C LEU A 88 -9.47 -2.89 -2.32
N LEU A 89 -8.95 -3.99 -1.77
CA LEU A 89 -7.69 -3.98 -1.04
C LEU A 89 -6.53 -3.51 -1.91
N ALA A 90 -6.36 -4.09 -3.12
CA ALA A 90 -5.30 -3.69 -4.04
C ALA A 90 -5.44 -2.23 -4.49
N ALA A 91 -6.65 -1.77 -4.80
CA ALA A 91 -6.91 -0.38 -5.14
C ALA A 91 -6.60 0.56 -3.98
N GLY A 92 -7.05 0.23 -2.77
CA GLY A 92 -6.81 1.02 -1.55
C GLY A 92 -5.32 1.13 -1.21
N LEU A 93 -4.57 0.03 -1.23
CA LEU A 93 -3.13 0.04 -0.99
C LEU A 93 -2.37 0.85 -2.04
N THR A 94 -2.73 0.70 -3.32
CA THR A 94 -2.11 1.48 -4.40
C THR A 94 -2.40 2.97 -4.25
N SER A 95 -3.64 3.35 -3.97
CA SER A 95 -4.00 4.75 -3.78
C SER A 95 -3.34 5.36 -2.55
N LEU A 96 -3.17 4.61 -1.46
CA LEU A 96 -2.46 5.05 -0.26
C LEU A 96 -0.99 5.38 -0.58
N ILE A 97 -0.27 4.49 -1.28
CA ILE A 97 1.13 4.71 -1.66
C ILE A 97 1.26 5.95 -2.57
N LEU A 98 0.40 6.06 -3.59
CA LEU A 98 0.44 7.19 -4.52
C LEU A 98 0.05 8.50 -3.86
N CYS A 99 -0.97 8.51 -3.02
CA CYS A 99 -1.41 9.70 -2.29
C CYS A 99 -0.28 10.22 -1.37
N GLN A 100 0.38 9.34 -0.64
CA GLN A 100 1.50 9.71 0.22
C GLN A 100 2.68 10.27 -0.60
N ALA A 101 3.02 9.65 -1.73
CA ALA A 101 4.06 10.16 -2.63
C ALA A 101 3.71 11.55 -3.17
N LEU A 102 2.47 11.74 -3.65
CA LEU A 102 1.99 13.02 -4.17
C LEU A 102 2.00 14.13 -3.10
N LEU A 103 1.54 13.81 -1.88
CA LEU A 103 1.56 14.79 -0.78
C LEU A 103 2.97 15.25 -0.46
N ASN A 104 3.95 14.34 -0.39
CA ASN A 104 5.35 14.71 -0.18
C ASN A 104 5.89 15.56 -1.33
N ILE A 105 5.64 15.18 -2.58
CA ILE A 105 6.09 15.93 -3.76
C ILE A 105 5.49 17.35 -3.75
N TYR A 106 4.20 17.50 -3.48
CA TYR A 106 3.56 18.82 -3.40
C TYR A 106 4.09 19.67 -2.23
N ALA A 107 4.37 19.04 -1.08
CA ALA A 107 4.95 19.74 0.07
C ALA A 107 6.35 20.26 -0.24
N VAL A 108 7.22 19.44 -0.86
CA VAL A 108 8.59 19.86 -1.23
C VAL A 108 8.60 20.92 -2.32
N LEU A 109 7.66 20.87 -3.28
CA LEU A 109 7.48 21.90 -4.29
C LEU A 109 6.86 23.20 -3.73
N GLY A 110 6.45 23.21 -2.47
CA GLY A 110 5.82 24.37 -1.82
C GLY A 110 4.37 24.63 -2.24
N LEU A 111 3.73 23.68 -2.89
CA LEU A 111 2.33 23.73 -3.33
C LEU A 111 1.37 23.27 -2.23
N ALA A 112 1.89 22.57 -1.21
CA ALA A 112 1.14 22.15 -0.03
C ALA A 112 1.90 22.54 1.25
N PRO A 113 1.22 22.68 2.40
CA PRO A 113 1.89 22.90 3.67
C PRO A 113 2.77 21.73 4.00
N LEU A 114 3.89 21.99 4.71
CA LEU A 114 4.79 20.94 5.19
C LEU A 114 4.06 20.03 6.17
N THR A 115 3.86 18.77 5.79
CA THR A 115 3.09 17.81 6.57
C THR A 115 3.97 16.79 7.30
N GLY A 116 5.29 16.81 7.08
CA GLY A 116 6.19 15.80 7.66
C GLY A 116 5.91 14.38 7.17
N VAL A 117 5.24 14.22 6.04
CA VAL A 117 4.93 12.91 5.47
C VAL A 117 6.14 12.42 4.67
N PRO A 118 6.80 11.33 5.11
CA PRO A 118 8.00 10.83 4.44
C PRO A 118 7.67 10.25 3.06
N LEU A 119 8.62 10.35 2.13
CA LEU A 119 8.49 9.78 0.79
C LEU A 119 8.49 8.24 0.88
N PRO A 120 7.49 7.52 0.30
CA PRO A 120 7.41 6.07 0.38
C PRO A 120 8.69 5.38 -0.15
N PHE A 121 9.18 4.37 0.56
CA PHE A 121 10.34 3.51 0.22
C PHE A 121 11.72 4.19 0.22
N ILE A 122 11.83 5.50 0.18
CA ILE A 122 13.11 6.21 0.02
C ILE A 122 13.50 6.95 1.30
N SER A 123 12.52 7.46 2.03
CA SER A 123 12.77 8.17 3.28
C SER A 123 13.21 7.24 4.40
N SER A 124 14.09 7.71 5.28
CA SER A 124 14.65 6.97 6.42
C SER A 124 13.69 6.80 7.61
N GLY A 125 12.42 7.15 7.48
CA GLY A 125 11.40 6.93 8.52
C GLY A 125 11.15 5.43 8.75
N SER A 126 11.77 4.85 9.79
CA SER A 126 11.72 3.40 10.05
C SER A 126 10.32 2.82 10.12
N THR A 127 9.40 3.47 10.81
CA THR A 127 8.00 3.03 10.95
C THR A 127 7.24 3.13 9.62
N SER A 128 7.42 4.23 8.88
CA SER A 128 6.78 4.42 7.57
C SER A 128 7.26 3.37 6.57
N LEU A 129 8.56 3.07 6.56
CA LEU A 129 9.14 2.06 5.68
C LEU A 129 8.54 0.67 5.94
N ILE A 130 8.42 0.25 7.21
CA ILE A 130 7.82 -1.04 7.58
C ILE A 130 6.37 -1.14 7.08
N VAL A 131 5.57 -0.09 7.32
CA VAL A 131 4.17 -0.06 6.88
C VAL A 131 4.07 -0.11 5.35
N MET A 132 4.93 0.64 4.63
CA MET A 132 4.94 0.64 3.17
C MET A 132 5.39 -0.69 2.57
N LEU A 133 6.39 -1.36 3.19
CA LEU A 133 6.83 -2.69 2.78
C LEU A 133 5.73 -3.73 3.04
N ALA A 134 5.03 -3.65 4.16
CA ALA A 134 3.89 -4.51 4.45
C ALA A 134 2.76 -4.30 3.43
N ALA A 135 2.43 -3.04 3.10
CA ALA A 135 1.44 -2.71 2.08
C ALA A 135 1.82 -3.26 0.70
N MET A 136 3.11 -3.13 0.31
CA MET A 136 3.62 -3.68 -0.94
C MET A 136 3.58 -5.21 -0.92
N GLY A 137 3.93 -5.87 0.19
CA GLY A 137 3.83 -7.31 0.35
C GLY A 137 2.40 -7.84 0.18
N LEU A 138 1.42 -7.15 0.75
CA LEU A 138 0.00 -7.46 0.55
C LEU A 138 -0.43 -7.27 -0.90
N LEU A 139 0.02 -6.19 -1.55
CA LEU A 139 -0.28 -5.93 -2.96
C LEU A 139 0.30 -7.02 -3.87
N LEU A 140 1.54 -7.43 -3.62
CA LEU A 140 2.20 -8.52 -4.35
C LEU A 140 1.50 -9.87 -4.11
N ASN A 141 1.01 -10.14 -2.90
CA ASN A 141 0.23 -11.33 -2.60
C ASN A 141 -1.07 -11.37 -3.43
N VAL A 142 -1.79 -10.23 -3.52
CA VAL A 142 -2.97 -10.14 -4.38
C VAL A 142 -2.59 -10.32 -5.86
N ALA A 143 -1.47 -9.75 -6.31
CA ALA A 143 -0.99 -9.85 -7.68
C ALA A 143 -0.62 -11.29 -8.07
N ALA A 144 -0.04 -12.06 -7.14
CA ALA A 144 0.31 -13.47 -7.35
C ALA A 144 -0.92 -14.40 -7.43
N GLY A 145 -2.13 -13.84 -7.39
CA GLY A 145 -3.37 -14.64 -7.36
C GLY A 145 -3.52 -15.34 -6.02
N GLY A 146 -2.81 -14.86 -5.00
CA GLY A 146 -3.04 -15.19 -3.62
C GLY A 146 -4.47 -14.84 -3.29
N SER A 147 -5.39 -15.73 -3.69
CA SER A 147 -6.51 -15.98 -2.86
C SER A 147 -5.88 -16.16 -1.49
N ALA A 148 -5.94 -15.14 -0.61
CA ALA A 148 -6.13 -15.51 0.76
C ALA A 148 -7.28 -16.53 0.66
N HIS A 149 -6.95 -17.81 0.64
CA HIS A 149 -7.85 -18.81 1.10
C HIS A 149 -8.09 -18.44 2.58
N LEU A 150 -8.89 -17.43 2.81
CA LEU A 150 -10.00 -17.63 3.68
C LEU A 150 -10.66 -18.85 3.06
N ARG A 151 -10.13 -19.99 3.44
CA ARG A 151 -10.81 -21.27 3.33
C ARG A 151 -12.13 -20.96 4.00
N GLU A 152 -13.06 -20.47 3.17
CA GLU A 152 -14.44 -20.40 3.55
C GLU A 152 -14.63 -21.78 4.14
N VAL A 153 -14.80 -21.83 5.46
CA VAL A 153 -15.14 -23.08 6.14
C VAL A 153 -16.50 -23.35 5.56
N ARG A 154 -16.48 -23.98 4.39
CA ARG A 154 -17.70 -24.49 3.75
C ARG A 154 -18.37 -25.23 4.86
N PRO A 155 -19.58 -24.82 5.27
CA PRO A 155 -20.33 -25.56 6.27
C PRO A 155 -20.26 -26.96 5.74
N ARG A 156 -19.59 -27.84 6.50
CA ARG A 156 -19.25 -29.21 6.11
C ARG A 156 -20.53 -29.78 5.51
N GLU A 157 -20.59 -29.78 4.16
CA GLU A 157 -21.72 -30.39 3.47
C GLU A 157 -21.76 -31.76 4.04
N ARG A 158 -22.78 -32.03 4.86
CA ARG A 158 -23.00 -33.33 5.45
C ARG A 158 -22.87 -34.26 4.28
N SER A 159 -21.83 -35.08 4.29
CA SER A 159 -21.47 -35.91 3.14
C SER A 159 -22.73 -36.69 2.75
N ALA A 160 -22.87 -37.05 1.48
CA ALA A 160 -24.03 -37.84 1.02
C ALA A 160 -24.24 -39.07 1.92
N ALA A 161 -23.13 -39.62 2.47
CA ALA A 161 -23.13 -40.69 3.47
C ALA A 161 -23.83 -40.32 4.80
N ASP A 162 -23.72 -39.08 5.26
CA ASP A 162 -24.34 -38.62 6.49
C ASP A 162 -25.86 -38.36 6.30
N ARG A 163 -26.25 -37.96 5.10
CA ARG A 163 -27.68 -37.85 4.69
C ARG A 163 -28.31 -39.22 4.53
N ASP A 164 -27.56 -40.19 4.04
CA ASP A 164 -28.06 -41.57 3.87
C ASP A 164 -28.15 -42.29 5.24
N ARG A 165 -27.20 -42.06 6.16
CA ARG A 165 -27.31 -42.54 7.55
C ARG A 165 -28.54 -41.95 8.25
N SER A 166 -28.77 -40.68 8.15
CA SER A 166 -29.91 -40.03 8.81
C SER A 166 -31.26 -40.50 8.22
N ARG A 167 -31.31 -40.86 6.93
CA ARG A 167 -32.50 -41.46 6.28
C ARG A 167 -32.72 -42.88 6.75
N ARG A 168 -31.67 -43.71 6.91
CA ARG A 168 -31.75 -45.09 7.40
C ARG A 168 -32.24 -45.14 8.86
N ASP A 169 -31.71 -44.25 9.71
CA ASP A 169 -32.11 -44.14 11.11
C ASP A 169 -33.58 -43.70 11.26
N ARG A 170 -34.04 -42.80 10.42
CA ARG A 170 -35.48 -42.40 10.39
C ARG A 170 -36.38 -43.55 9.95
N ARG A 171 -35.98 -44.35 8.93
CA ARG A 171 -36.73 -45.51 8.47
C ARG A 171 -36.75 -46.63 9.54
N ALA A 172 -35.64 -46.89 10.20
CA ALA A 172 -35.57 -47.87 11.28
C ALA A 172 -36.48 -47.49 12.47
N ARG A 173 -36.49 -46.22 12.89
CA ARG A 173 -37.37 -45.73 13.93
C ARG A 173 -38.85 -45.80 13.56
N SER A 174 -39.21 -45.51 12.33
CA SER A 174 -40.61 -45.58 11.85
C SER A 174 -41.10 -47.03 11.70
N ALA A 175 -40.18 -47.96 11.32
CA ALA A 175 -40.52 -49.41 11.26
C ALA A 175 -40.71 -50.00 12.64
N GLY A 176 -39.85 -49.66 13.64
CA GLY A 176 -39.99 -50.07 15.02
C GLY A 176 -41.30 -49.57 15.70
N ALA A 177 -41.68 -48.35 15.39
CA ALA A 177 -42.94 -47.77 15.90
C ALA A 177 -44.17 -48.47 15.33
N ARG A 178 -44.14 -48.92 14.07
CA ARG A 178 -45.25 -49.71 13.46
C ARG A 178 -45.34 -51.15 14.02
N GLY A 179 -44.17 -51.77 14.31
CA GLY A 179 -44.12 -53.10 14.92
C GLY A 179 -44.76 -53.13 16.33
N ARG A 180 -44.47 -52.13 17.15
CA ARG A 180 -45.07 -52.03 18.52
C ARG A 180 -46.57 -51.79 18.51
N ARG A 181 -47.14 -51.11 17.54
CA ARG A 181 -48.58 -50.89 17.41
C ARG A 181 -49.33 -52.17 16.99
N ARG A 182 -48.66 -53.08 16.21
CA ARG A 182 -49.27 -54.35 15.83
C ARG A 182 -49.19 -55.43 16.91
N ALA A 183 -48.32 -55.31 17.90
CA ALA A 183 -48.18 -56.27 18.98
C ALA A 183 -49.08 -55.93 20.21
N ALA A 184 -49.74 -54.78 20.22
CA ALA A 184 -50.57 -54.27 21.31
C ALA A 184 -52.09 -54.28 20.95
N GLY A 185 -52.52 -54.84 19.81
CA GLY A 185 -53.89 -55.10 19.45
C GLY A 185 -54.08 -56.55 19.09
#